data_7b1f13d35365684227a073baaef7c3b7
#
_entry.id   7b1f13d35365684227a073baaef7c3b7
#
_cell.length_a   1.000
_cell.length_b   1.000
_cell.length_c   1.000
_cell.angle_alpha   90.00
_cell.angle_beta   90.00
_cell.angle_gamma   90.00
#
_symmetry.space_group_name_H-M   'P 1'
#
loop_
_entity.id
_entity.type
_entity.pdbx_description
1 polymer ?
#
loop_
_entity_poly.entity_id
_entity_poly.type
_entity_poly.pdbx_seq_one_letter_code
_entity_poly.pdbx_strand_id
1 'polypeptide(L)'
;MEQITGLTITEHNNSKRIININLENEIIEKLIFPFNKFDLTALELKPFTRFTIAKSLDDLTNNKLSKLMNSIIKDRSTGCFIIGPKNITAKINDTFLVKLSTAIAHLIGIPNHDSMAGKYYARFTVKHEDKSDSYLRKAYKNMDLHTDGTYVKEVTDWLLMTKIDEQNVEGGETAMLHLDDWEHCEDLYND
;
A
#
# COMPACT_ATOMS: atom_id res chain seq x y z
N MET A 1 9.34 3.25 20.06
CA MET A 1 8.10 2.59 19.52
C MET A 1 7.79 1.35 20.36
N GLU A 2 6.52 1.06 20.59
CA GLU A 2 6.10 -0.16 21.32
C GLU A 2 6.50 -1.42 20.54
N GLN A 3 7.02 -2.43 21.25
CA GLN A 3 7.33 -3.71 20.61
C GLN A 3 6.03 -4.49 20.33
N ILE A 4 5.75 -4.81 19.09
CA ILE A 4 4.59 -5.61 18.68
C ILE A 4 5.07 -6.97 18.21
N THR A 5 4.54 -8.03 18.82
CA THR A 5 4.90 -9.40 18.46
C THR A 5 4.65 -9.67 16.97
N GLY A 6 5.63 -10.23 16.30
CA GLY A 6 5.56 -10.55 14.87
C GLY A 6 5.82 -9.39 13.93
N LEU A 7 6.16 -8.20 14.45
CA LEU A 7 6.52 -7.04 13.64
C LEU A 7 7.92 -6.53 14.02
N THR A 8 8.70 -6.15 13.02
CA THR A 8 9.88 -5.30 13.20
C THR A 8 9.56 -3.91 12.65
N ILE A 9 9.63 -2.88 13.51
CA ILE A 9 9.25 -1.51 13.18
C ILE A 9 10.49 -0.63 13.30
N THR A 10 10.82 0.09 12.22
CA THR A 10 11.97 1.00 12.16
C THR A 10 11.63 2.27 11.41
N GLU A 11 12.35 3.35 11.68
CA GLU A 11 12.34 4.51 10.81
C GLU A 11 12.98 4.17 9.46
N HIS A 12 12.56 4.84 8.41
CA HIS A 12 13.19 4.71 7.10
C HIS A 12 14.52 5.49 7.06
N ASN A 13 15.54 4.94 6.41
CA ASN A 13 16.89 5.52 6.41
C ASN A 13 16.95 6.96 5.85
N ASN A 14 16.08 7.27 4.89
CA ASN A 14 16.11 8.54 4.18
C ASN A 14 15.07 9.55 4.68
N SER A 15 14.16 9.15 5.58
CA SER A 15 13.12 10.04 6.06
C SER A 15 12.53 9.56 7.39
N LYS A 16 12.45 10.46 8.36
CA LYS A 16 11.76 10.21 9.64
C LYS A 16 10.24 10.16 9.50
N ARG A 17 9.69 10.64 8.38
CA ARG A 17 8.26 10.63 8.10
C ARG A 17 7.74 9.27 7.64
N ILE A 18 8.63 8.36 7.28
CA ILE A 18 8.31 7.03 6.76
C ILE A 18 8.67 5.99 7.81
N ILE A 19 7.71 5.15 8.14
CA ILE A 19 7.90 4.04 9.08
C ILE A 19 7.92 2.72 8.31
N ASN A 20 8.97 1.93 8.48
CA ASN A 20 9.04 0.58 7.95
C ASN A 20 8.39 -0.40 8.92
N ILE A 21 7.49 -1.26 8.42
CA ILE A 21 6.81 -2.31 9.17
C ILE A 21 7.11 -3.64 8.48
N ASN A 22 7.99 -4.43 9.03
CA ASN A 22 8.31 -5.75 8.48
C ASN A 22 7.49 -6.81 9.20
N LEU A 23 6.72 -7.57 8.43
CA LEU A 23 5.99 -8.74 8.93
C LEU A 23 6.98 -9.91 9.05
N GLU A 24 7.15 -10.42 10.26
CA GLU A 24 8.03 -11.55 10.53
C GLU A 24 7.52 -12.82 9.85
N ASN A 25 8.42 -13.75 9.54
CA ASN A 25 8.09 -14.99 8.85
C ASN A 25 6.95 -15.77 9.53
N GLU A 26 6.88 -15.72 10.85
CA GLU A 26 5.83 -16.38 11.61
C GLU A 26 4.43 -15.84 11.28
N ILE A 27 4.30 -14.52 11.09
CA ILE A 27 3.04 -13.90 10.66
C ILE A 27 2.68 -14.37 9.25
N ILE A 28 3.65 -14.36 8.33
CA ILE A 28 3.44 -14.78 6.94
C ILE A 28 2.98 -16.25 6.88
N GLU A 29 3.65 -17.14 7.60
CA GLU A 29 3.28 -18.56 7.63
C GLU A 29 1.84 -18.78 8.16
N LYS A 30 1.47 -18.06 9.21
CA LYS A 30 0.11 -18.13 9.78
C LYS A 30 -0.96 -17.53 8.87
N LEU A 31 -0.61 -16.58 7.98
CA LEU A 31 -1.55 -16.00 7.02
C LEU A 31 -1.86 -16.90 5.83
N ILE A 32 -1.00 -17.85 5.48
CA ILE A 32 -1.19 -18.72 4.32
C ILE A 32 -2.55 -19.44 4.39
N PHE A 33 -2.88 -20.03 5.53
CA PHE A 33 -4.13 -20.79 5.68
C PHE A 33 -5.38 -19.89 5.55
N PRO A 34 -5.57 -18.80 6.30
CA PRO A 34 -6.74 -17.95 6.14
C PRO A 34 -6.82 -17.29 4.75
N PHE A 35 -5.69 -16.94 4.13
CA PHE A 35 -5.67 -16.37 2.80
C PHE A 35 -6.07 -17.39 1.72
N ASN A 36 -5.75 -18.66 1.88
CA ASN A 36 -6.11 -19.71 0.94
C ASN A 36 -7.60 -20.11 1.01
N LYS A 37 -8.35 -19.67 2.03
CA LYS A 37 -9.81 -19.90 2.10
C LYS A 37 -10.59 -19.19 1.01
N PHE A 38 -10.05 -18.12 0.45
CA PHE A 38 -10.72 -17.29 -0.55
C PHE A 38 -9.82 -17.13 -1.77
N ASP A 39 -10.38 -17.31 -2.95
CA ASP A 39 -9.74 -16.89 -4.20
C ASP A 39 -9.94 -15.38 -4.43
N LEU A 40 -9.28 -14.82 -5.45
CA LEU A 40 -9.40 -13.40 -5.75
C LEU A 40 -10.82 -13.02 -6.19
N THR A 41 -11.52 -13.91 -6.88
CA THR A 41 -12.91 -13.69 -7.30
C THR A 41 -13.83 -13.54 -6.10
N ALA A 42 -13.63 -14.36 -5.05
CA ALA A 42 -14.40 -14.22 -3.82
C ALA A 42 -14.14 -12.86 -3.15
N LEU A 43 -12.89 -12.36 -3.15
CA LEU A 43 -12.58 -11.04 -2.61
C LEU A 43 -13.20 -9.90 -3.44
N GLU A 44 -13.29 -10.06 -4.76
CA GLU A 44 -13.92 -9.08 -5.65
C GLU A 44 -15.43 -9.02 -5.44
N LEU A 45 -16.10 -10.16 -5.39
CA LEU A 45 -17.57 -10.25 -5.40
C LEU A 45 -18.21 -10.29 -4.02
N LYS A 46 -17.47 -10.67 -2.97
CA LYS A 46 -18.00 -10.85 -1.61
C LYS A 46 -17.25 -9.95 -0.62
N PRO A 47 -17.68 -8.69 -0.42
CA PRO A 47 -16.96 -7.72 0.43
C PRO A 47 -16.57 -8.23 1.81
N PHE A 48 -17.42 -9.04 2.46
CA PHE A 48 -17.12 -9.59 3.79
C PHE A 48 -15.85 -10.46 3.85
N THR A 49 -15.46 -11.09 2.74
CA THR A 49 -14.25 -11.90 2.68
C THR A 49 -13.00 -11.05 2.87
N ARG A 50 -13.03 -9.79 2.40
CA ARG A 50 -11.94 -8.83 2.55
C ARG A 50 -11.73 -8.46 4.01
N PHE A 51 -12.82 -8.18 4.74
CA PHE A 51 -12.75 -7.93 6.19
C PHE A 51 -12.30 -9.18 6.97
N THR A 52 -12.65 -10.37 6.48
CA THR A 52 -12.20 -11.63 7.11
C THR A 52 -10.69 -11.79 7.02
N ILE A 53 -10.08 -11.56 5.86
CA ILE A 53 -8.62 -11.65 5.72
C ILE A 53 -7.91 -10.50 6.45
N ALA A 54 -8.49 -9.30 6.48
CA ALA A 54 -7.98 -8.17 7.25
C ALA A 54 -7.96 -8.49 8.74
N LYS A 55 -9.08 -9.01 9.27
CA LYS A 55 -9.16 -9.45 10.66
C LYS A 55 -8.13 -10.55 10.97
N SER A 56 -7.94 -11.50 10.06
CA SER A 56 -6.94 -12.57 10.26
C SER A 56 -5.52 -12.02 10.40
N LEU A 57 -5.18 -10.96 9.66
CA LEU A 57 -3.90 -10.27 9.78
C LEU A 57 -3.77 -9.53 11.11
N ASP A 58 -4.79 -8.78 11.52
CA ASP A 58 -4.74 -7.97 12.73
C ASP A 58 -4.73 -8.83 14.00
N ASP A 59 -5.48 -9.93 14.01
CA ASP A 59 -5.52 -10.88 15.14
C ASP A 59 -4.13 -11.46 15.45
N LEU A 60 -3.30 -11.70 14.44
CA LEU A 60 -1.92 -12.19 14.61
C LEU A 60 -1.00 -11.19 15.31
N THR A 61 -1.39 -9.93 15.36
CA THR A 61 -0.68 -8.86 16.07
C THR A 61 -1.44 -8.36 17.31
N ASN A 62 -2.41 -9.13 17.79
CA ASN A 62 -3.30 -8.75 18.90
C ASN A 62 -4.03 -7.41 18.66
N ASN A 63 -4.50 -7.17 17.46
CA ASN A 63 -5.17 -5.95 17.00
C ASN A 63 -4.30 -4.68 17.19
N LYS A 64 -2.97 -4.83 17.10
CA LYS A 64 -2.04 -3.70 17.21
C LYS A 64 -1.60 -3.14 15.85
N LEU A 65 -1.61 -3.96 14.78
CA LEU A 65 -1.19 -3.51 13.46
C LEU A 65 -2.11 -2.41 12.92
N SER A 66 -3.42 -2.60 12.99
CA SER A 66 -4.39 -1.59 12.56
C SER A 66 -4.24 -0.28 13.33
N LYS A 67 -4.03 -0.34 14.63
CA LYS A 67 -3.79 0.84 15.48
C LYS A 67 -2.50 1.55 15.11
N LEU A 68 -1.42 0.80 14.90
CA LEU A 68 -0.12 1.34 14.48
C LEU A 68 -0.23 2.06 13.15
N MET A 69 -0.77 1.41 12.12
CA MET A 69 -0.91 2.01 10.79
C MET A 69 -1.76 3.29 10.85
N ASN A 70 -2.90 3.24 11.55
CA ASN A 70 -3.75 4.42 11.72
C ASN A 70 -3.05 5.54 12.48
N SER A 71 -2.22 5.25 13.48
CA SER A 71 -1.46 6.29 14.18
C SER A 71 -0.43 6.95 13.27
N ILE A 72 0.27 6.17 12.43
CA ILE A 72 1.28 6.69 11.51
C ILE A 72 0.66 7.62 10.46
N ILE A 73 -0.41 7.19 9.81
CA ILE A 73 -1.00 7.97 8.70
C ILE A 73 -1.76 9.21 9.18
N LYS A 74 -2.20 9.26 10.45
CA LYS A 74 -2.90 10.41 11.05
C LYS A 74 -1.97 11.37 11.76
N ASP A 75 -0.73 10.99 12.00
CA ASP A 75 0.27 11.86 12.61
C ASP A 75 0.94 12.70 11.52
N ARG A 76 0.80 14.03 11.61
CA ARG A 76 1.40 14.97 10.65
C ARG A 76 2.93 14.93 10.65
N SER A 77 3.56 14.45 11.71
CA SER A 77 5.01 14.29 11.76
C SER A 77 5.53 13.09 10.95
N THR A 78 4.64 12.12 10.68
CA THR A 78 4.91 10.94 9.86
C THR A 78 4.05 10.96 8.59
N GLY A 79 2.98 10.17 8.51
CA GLY A 79 2.01 10.18 7.43
C GLY A 79 2.18 9.09 6.39
N CYS A 80 3.29 8.33 6.43
CA CYS A 80 3.55 7.25 5.48
C CYS A 80 4.17 6.03 6.17
N PHE A 81 3.84 4.84 5.68
CA PHE A 81 4.53 3.60 6.06
C PHE A 81 4.85 2.74 4.83
N ILE A 82 5.88 1.92 4.96
CA ILE A 82 6.21 0.83 4.05
C ILE A 82 5.98 -0.47 4.81
N ILE A 83 5.14 -1.34 4.29
CA ILE A 83 4.81 -2.62 4.94
C ILE A 83 4.96 -3.79 3.98
N GLY A 84 5.55 -4.87 4.46
CA GLY A 84 5.71 -6.09 3.69
C GLY A 84 6.31 -7.24 4.48
N PRO A 85 6.43 -8.41 3.86
CA PRO A 85 7.16 -9.52 4.43
C PRO A 85 8.63 -9.16 4.65
N LYS A 86 9.19 -9.53 5.81
CA LYS A 86 10.61 -9.34 6.10
C LYS A 86 11.51 -10.11 5.12
N ASN A 87 11.08 -11.30 4.72
CA ASN A 87 11.78 -12.12 3.76
C ASN A 87 10.80 -12.62 2.69
N ILE A 88 11.22 -12.55 1.43
CA ILE A 88 10.46 -13.11 0.31
C ILE A 88 10.77 -14.61 0.20
N THR A 89 9.73 -15.43 0.21
CA THR A 89 9.82 -16.88 0.05
C THR A 89 8.96 -17.33 -1.13
N ALA A 90 9.16 -18.54 -1.64
CA ALA A 90 8.37 -19.10 -2.74
C ALA A 90 6.85 -19.20 -2.45
N LYS A 91 6.44 -19.09 -1.18
CA LYS A 91 5.04 -19.07 -0.78
C LYS A 91 4.36 -17.70 -0.99
N ILE A 92 5.17 -16.66 -1.15
CA ILE A 92 4.72 -15.27 -1.38
C ILE A 92 4.70 -15.04 -2.88
N ASN A 93 3.55 -15.31 -3.49
CA ASN A 93 3.30 -15.07 -4.90
C ASN A 93 2.38 -13.86 -5.09
N ASP A 94 2.12 -13.47 -6.33
CA ASP A 94 1.23 -12.37 -6.71
C ASP A 94 -0.11 -12.42 -5.99
N THR A 95 -0.73 -13.61 -5.96
CA THR A 95 -2.02 -13.79 -5.30
C THR A 95 -1.94 -13.52 -3.81
N PHE A 96 -0.87 -13.95 -3.14
CA PHE A 96 -0.65 -13.65 -1.73
C PHE A 96 -0.47 -12.15 -1.51
N LEU A 97 0.32 -11.47 -2.35
CA LEU A 97 0.57 -10.02 -2.23
C LEU A 97 -0.70 -9.20 -2.46
N VAL A 98 -1.55 -9.57 -3.42
CA VAL A 98 -2.86 -8.92 -3.62
C VAL A 98 -3.76 -9.11 -2.39
N LYS A 99 -3.77 -10.29 -1.79
CA LYS A 99 -4.55 -10.55 -0.57
C LYS A 99 -4.00 -9.78 0.62
N LEU A 100 -2.68 -9.71 0.76
CA LEU A 100 -2.03 -8.92 1.81
C LEU A 100 -2.35 -7.43 1.67
N SER A 101 -2.22 -6.88 0.46
CA SER A 101 -2.60 -5.51 0.15
C SER A 101 -4.08 -5.23 0.47
N THR A 102 -4.96 -6.16 0.09
CA THR A 102 -6.39 -6.07 0.41
C THR A 102 -6.63 -6.06 1.92
N ALA A 103 -5.95 -6.93 2.67
CA ALA A 103 -6.07 -6.97 4.12
C ALA A 103 -5.60 -5.66 4.76
N ILE A 104 -4.43 -5.15 4.36
CA ILE A 104 -3.88 -3.88 4.84
C ILE A 104 -4.85 -2.72 4.57
N ALA A 105 -5.35 -2.60 3.34
CA ALA A 105 -6.31 -1.55 2.99
C ALA A 105 -7.56 -1.57 3.89
N HIS A 106 -8.10 -2.78 4.17
CA HIS A 106 -9.31 -2.93 4.99
C HIS A 106 -9.07 -2.82 6.51
N LEU A 107 -7.82 -2.75 6.96
CA LEU A 107 -7.49 -2.35 8.34
C LEU A 107 -7.47 -0.84 8.53
N ILE A 108 -7.36 -0.07 7.45
CA ILE A 108 -7.32 1.39 7.49
C ILE A 108 -8.69 1.97 7.15
N GLY A 109 -9.33 1.46 6.11
CA GLY A 109 -10.59 1.98 5.61
C GLY A 109 -11.27 1.05 4.61
N ILE A 110 -12.15 1.61 3.80
CA ILE A 110 -12.82 0.90 2.71
C ILE A 110 -12.26 1.44 1.40
N PRO A 111 -11.58 0.62 0.60
CA PRO A 111 -11.07 1.05 -0.69
C PRO A 111 -12.18 1.50 -1.62
N ASN A 112 -11.95 2.61 -2.32
CA ASN A 112 -12.83 3.09 -3.37
C ASN A 112 -12.87 2.08 -4.52
N HIS A 113 -14.00 2.01 -5.20
CA HIS A 113 -14.13 1.24 -6.43
C HIS A 113 -13.41 1.97 -7.56
N ASP A 114 -12.43 1.32 -8.18
CA ASP A 114 -11.79 1.84 -9.38
C ASP A 114 -12.68 1.56 -10.59
N SER A 115 -13.27 2.60 -11.15
CA SER A 115 -14.18 2.50 -12.30
C SER A 115 -13.46 2.04 -13.58
N MET A 116 -12.17 2.31 -13.73
CA MET A 116 -11.38 1.89 -14.90
C MET A 116 -11.04 0.40 -14.84
N ALA A 117 -10.68 -0.10 -13.65
CA ALA A 117 -10.38 -1.50 -13.44
C ALA A 117 -11.63 -2.36 -13.19
N GLY A 118 -12.77 -1.74 -12.85
CA GLY A 118 -14.01 -2.42 -12.48
C GLY A 118 -13.91 -3.19 -11.16
N LYS A 119 -12.96 -2.82 -10.29
CA LYS A 119 -12.62 -3.53 -9.05
C LYS A 119 -12.29 -2.53 -7.95
N TYR A 120 -12.08 -3.02 -6.73
CA TYR A 120 -11.60 -2.22 -5.59
C TYR A 120 -10.06 -2.04 -5.58
N TYR A 121 -9.38 -2.47 -6.64
CA TYR A 121 -7.95 -2.24 -6.88
C TYR A 121 -7.66 -2.20 -8.37
N ALA A 122 -6.63 -1.46 -8.77
CA ALA A 122 -6.10 -1.44 -10.12
C ALA A 122 -4.79 -2.22 -10.20
N ARG A 123 -4.50 -2.85 -11.34
CA ARG A 123 -3.23 -3.47 -11.65
C ARG A 123 -2.56 -2.73 -12.80
N PHE A 124 -1.34 -2.30 -12.55
CA PHE A 124 -0.51 -1.66 -13.56
C PHE A 124 0.64 -2.59 -13.92
N THR A 125 0.85 -2.78 -15.21
CA THR A 125 1.98 -3.54 -15.73
C THR A 125 2.68 -2.68 -16.76
N VAL A 126 4.00 -2.51 -16.62
CA VAL A 126 4.81 -1.83 -17.61
C VAL A 126 4.79 -2.63 -18.91
N LYS A 127 4.37 -1.99 -20.00
CA LYS A 127 4.39 -2.54 -21.36
C LYS A 127 5.38 -1.77 -22.19
N HIS A 128 6.53 -2.36 -22.46
CA HIS A 128 7.60 -1.72 -23.24
C HIS A 128 7.22 -1.42 -24.70
N GLU A 129 6.18 -2.05 -25.21
CA GLU A 129 5.69 -1.88 -26.59
C GLU A 129 4.67 -0.74 -26.71
N ASP A 130 4.15 -0.24 -25.62
CA ASP A 130 3.11 0.80 -25.64
C ASP A 130 3.76 2.17 -25.86
N LYS A 131 3.72 2.63 -27.10
CA LYS A 131 4.16 3.97 -27.52
C LYS A 131 3.09 5.04 -27.29
N SER A 132 1.93 4.69 -26.71
CA SER A 132 0.87 5.65 -26.42
C SER A 132 1.39 6.69 -25.44
N ASP A 133 0.97 7.95 -25.64
CA ASP A 133 1.32 9.06 -24.73
C ASP A 133 0.42 9.08 -23.47
N SER A 134 -0.23 7.96 -23.18
CA SER A 134 -1.08 7.83 -22.00
C SER A 134 -0.25 8.00 -20.73
N TYR A 135 -0.66 8.92 -19.90
CA TYR A 135 -0.06 9.27 -18.62
C TYR A 135 0.25 8.05 -17.72
N LEU A 136 -0.66 7.07 -17.70
CA LEU A 136 -0.53 5.84 -16.89
C LEU A 136 0.45 4.79 -17.47
N ARG A 137 1.04 5.04 -18.66
CA ARG A 137 1.84 4.06 -19.41
C ARG A 137 3.22 4.57 -19.81
N LYS A 138 3.65 5.71 -19.24
CA LYS A 138 4.97 6.29 -19.51
C LYS A 138 6.06 5.54 -18.75
N ALA A 139 6.46 4.37 -19.27
CA ALA A 139 7.48 3.52 -18.66
C ALA A 139 8.88 4.16 -18.56
N TYR A 140 9.15 5.20 -19.37
CA TYR A 140 10.50 5.76 -19.53
C TYR A 140 10.59 7.26 -19.23
N LYS A 141 9.55 7.86 -18.69
CA LYS A 141 9.53 9.27 -18.32
C LYS A 141 9.30 9.41 -16.82
N ASN A 142 10.00 10.34 -16.22
CA ASN A 142 9.68 10.75 -14.84
C ASN A 142 8.24 11.27 -14.79
N MET A 143 7.55 10.92 -13.74
CA MET A 143 6.26 11.49 -13.40
C MET A 143 6.48 12.63 -12.43
N ASP A 144 5.96 13.81 -12.75
CA ASP A 144 6.04 14.96 -11.86
C ASP A 144 5.30 14.69 -10.55
N LEU A 145 5.73 15.36 -9.48
CA LEU A 145 5.03 15.30 -8.20
C LEU A 145 3.61 15.81 -8.37
N HIS A 146 2.66 15.04 -7.90
CA HIS A 146 1.22 15.34 -7.99
C HIS A 146 0.49 14.69 -6.83
N THR A 147 -0.76 15.08 -6.64
CA THR A 147 -1.69 14.43 -5.73
C THR A 147 -2.69 13.59 -6.51
N ASP A 148 -2.96 12.38 -6.04
CA ASP A 148 -3.96 11.51 -6.64
C ASP A 148 -5.38 11.88 -6.19
N GLY A 149 -6.36 11.63 -7.09
CA GLY A 149 -7.77 11.79 -6.76
C GLY A 149 -8.28 13.22 -6.65
N THR A 150 -7.52 14.22 -7.10
CA THR A 150 -7.89 15.65 -6.99
C THR A 150 -9.15 16.02 -7.78
N TYR A 151 -9.37 15.36 -8.93
CA TYR A 151 -10.46 15.68 -9.86
C TYR A 151 -11.58 14.65 -9.89
N VAL A 152 -11.64 13.76 -8.92
CA VAL A 152 -12.70 12.75 -8.81
C VAL A 152 -13.75 13.18 -7.79
N LYS A 153 -14.99 12.69 -7.97
CA LYS A 153 -16.10 13.04 -7.09
C LYS A 153 -15.87 12.59 -5.64
N GLU A 154 -15.20 11.46 -5.45
CA GLU A 154 -14.84 10.92 -4.15
C GLU A 154 -13.32 11.09 -3.97
N VAL A 155 -12.93 12.10 -3.20
CA VAL A 155 -11.51 12.37 -2.92
C VAL A 155 -10.90 11.18 -2.18
N THR A 156 -9.69 10.81 -2.59
CA THR A 156 -8.91 9.74 -1.96
C THR A 156 -8.16 10.28 -0.75
N ASP A 157 -8.46 9.78 0.45
CA ASP A 157 -7.73 10.16 1.66
C ASP A 157 -6.33 9.54 1.71
N TRP A 158 -6.21 8.28 1.27
CA TRP A 158 -4.99 7.47 1.35
C TRP A 158 -4.80 6.64 0.10
N LEU A 159 -3.57 6.57 -0.40
CA LEU A 159 -3.18 5.69 -1.49
C LEU A 159 -2.32 4.54 -0.95
N LEU A 160 -2.71 3.30 -1.26
CA LEU A 160 -1.89 2.12 -1.02
C LEU A 160 -1.37 1.56 -2.33
N MET A 161 -0.08 1.63 -2.54
CA MET A 161 0.60 1.00 -3.68
C MET A 161 1.28 -0.29 -3.24
N THR A 162 1.20 -1.32 -4.08
CA THR A 162 1.83 -2.61 -3.80
C THR A 162 2.69 -3.04 -4.98
N LYS A 163 4.00 -3.16 -4.74
CA LYS A 163 4.90 -3.76 -5.72
C LYS A 163 4.69 -5.27 -5.72
N ILE A 164 4.33 -5.83 -6.87
CA ILE A 164 4.06 -7.26 -7.04
C ILE A 164 5.29 -7.97 -7.60
N ASP A 165 5.91 -7.43 -8.64
CA ASP A 165 7.07 -7.99 -9.30
C ASP A 165 7.97 -6.88 -9.83
N GLU A 166 9.26 -7.14 -9.87
CA GLU A 166 10.27 -6.25 -10.42
C GLU A 166 11.44 -7.07 -10.95
N GLN A 167 11.78 -6.89 -12.22
CA GLN A 167 12.88 -7.60 -12.86
C GLN A 167 13.71 -6.64 -13.70
N ASN A 168 15.02 -6.53 -13.38
CA ASN A 168 15.98 -5.73 -14.12
C ASN A 168 15.55 -4.26 -14.35
N VAL A 169 14.96 -3.64 -13.32
CA VAL A 169 14.49 -2.25 -13.37
C VAL A 169 15.60 -1.34 -12.83
N GLU A 170 15.93 -0.30 -13.58
CA GLU A 170 16.72 0.85 -13.13
C GLU A 170 15.79 2.06 -13.05
N GLY A 171 15.75 2.75 -11.91
CA GLY A 171 14.78 3.82 -11.67
C GLY A 171 13.40 3.29 -11.24
N GLY A 172 12.37 4.13 -11.37
CA GLY A 172 11.00 3.77 -10.99
C GLY A 172 10.73 3.83 -9.49
N GLU A 173 11.61 4.49 -8.73
CA GLU A 173 11.40 4.77 -7.32
C GLU A 173 10.19 5.69 -7.14
N THR A 174 9.44 5.45 -6.07
CA THR A 174 8.38 6.36 -5.65
C THR A 174 8.99 7.52 -4.87
N ALA A 175 8.91 8.72 -5.44
CA ALA A 175 9.27 9.94 -4.73
C ALA A 175 8.04 10.51 -3.99
N MET A 176 8.24 10.90 -2.73
CA MET A 176 7.19 11.51 -1.91
C MET A 176 7.73 12.80 -1.28
N LEU A 177 6.93 13.86 -1.35
CA LEU A 177 7.20 15.14 -0.69
C LEU A 177 6.06 15.41 0.30
N HIS A 178 6.41 15.62 1.58
CA HIS A 178 5.42 16.10 2.55
C HIS A 178 5.24 17.61 2.39
N LEU A 179 4.02 18.09 2.47
CA LEU A 179 3.72 19.52 2.30
C LEU A 179 4.51 20.42 3.26
N ASP A 180 4.69 19.98 4.52
CA ASP A 180 5.47 20.76 5.49
C ASP A 180 6.97 20.86 5.16
N ASP A 181 7.48 20.00 4.28
CA ASP A 181 8.88 19.99 3.84
C ASP A 181 9.04 20.70 2.48
N TRP A 182 7.94 21.17 1.89
CA TRP A 182 7.97 21.89 0.63
C TRP A 182 8.16 23.39 0.88
N GLU A 183 9.23 23.94 0.36
CA GLU A 183 9.62 25.34 0.56
C GLU A 183 8.59 26.37 0.06
N HIS A 184 7.75 26.00 -0.92
CA HIS A 184 6.67 26.84 -1.46
C HIS A 184 5.29 26.54 -0.88
N CYS A 185 5.22 25.79 0.22
CA CYS A 185 3.95 25.43 0.82
C CYS A 185 3.13 26.67 1.25
N GLU A 186 3.80 27.70 1.76
CA GLU A 186 3.15 28.95 2.19
C GLU A 186 2.55 29.74 1.01
N ASP A 187 3.14 29.65 -0.17
CA ASP A 187 2.64 30.33 -1.37
C ASP A 187 1.24 29.82 -1.76
N LEU A 188 0.97 28.52 -1.55
CA LEU A 188 -0.35 27.93 -1.81
C LEU A 188 -1.47 28.41 -0.89
N TYR A 189 -1.14 28.89 0.30
CA TYR A 189 -2.14 29.38 1.25
C TYR A 189 -2.47 30.86 1.05
N ASN A 190 -1.69 31.57 0.25
CA ASN A 190 -1.81 33.00 0.03
C ASN A 190 -2.42 33.38 -1.32
N ASP A 191 -2.67 32.41 -2.20
CA ASP A 191 -3.38 32.53 -3.48
C ASP A 191 -4.88 32.17 -3.32
#